data_36960f6044e6df037194ac31061228b4
#
_entry.id   36960f6044e6df037194ac31061228b4
#
_cell.length_a   1.000
_cell.length_b   1.000
_cell.length_c   1.000
_cell.angle_alpha   90.00
_cell.angle_beta   90.00
_cell.angle_gamma   90.00
#
_symmetry.space_group_name_H-M   'P 1'
#
loop_
_entity.id
_entity.type
_entity.pdbx_description
1 polymer ?
#
loop_
_entity_poly.entity_id
_entity_poly.type
_entity_poly.pdbx_seq_one_letter_code
_entity_poly.pdbx_strand_id
1 'polypeptide(L)'
;GIDQSGGEALSGGFDVGFDSGFYVGTWASSIDFSGGLELDYYAGFGGSISDSVSYDIGYLFYGYPQGPSSEEFEEFYGSVSFSDATVGFAYSDDYYASTGESTYIYLDYGFDVSEDFSLGFHFGTMEADDPANEADDYSISLSTEAAGLGFDLSWLDSSESGGLFADNEFVLTISRSL
;
A
#
# COMPACT_ATOMS: atom_id res chain seq x y z
N GLY A 1 5.77 3.50 4.76
CA GLY A 1 5.85 2.11 4.98
C GLY A 1 5.85 1.65 6.42
N ILE A 2 4.74 1.02 6.81
CA ILE A 2 4.59 0.41 8.14
C ILE A 2 4.45 -1.09 7.95
N ASP A 3 5.27 -1.92 8.65
CA ASP A 3 5.10 -3.38 8.68
C ASP A 3 3.90 -3.78 9.54
N GLN A 4 3.05 -4.64 9.03
CA GLN A 4 1.85 -5.16 9.70
C GLN A 4 1.97 -6.64 10.08
N SER A 5 3.06 -7.29 9.69
CA SER A 5 3.26 -8.73 9.89
C SER A 5 4.05 -9.09 11.15
N GLY A 6 4.85 -8.16 11.68
CA GLY A 6 5.75 -8.41 12.79
C GLY A 6 6.82 -9.48 12.51
N GLY A 7 7.04 -9.81 11.23
CA GLY A 7 7.96 -10.84 10.77
C GLY A 7 7.71 -11.26 9.32
N GLU A 8 7.80 -12.55 9.03
CA GLU A 8 7.59 -13.04 7.68
C GLU A 8 6.12 -12.98 7.27
N ALA A 9 5.81 -12.33 6.13
CA ALA A 9 4.49 -12.27 5.55
C ALA A 9 4.41 -13.09 4.26
N LEU A 10 3.29 -13.78 4.08
CA LEU A 10 2.89 -14.34 2.79
C LEU A 10 1.69 -13.56 2.28
N SER A 11 1.83 -12.99 1.08
CA SER A 11 0.76 -12.23 0.46
C SER A 11 0.57 -12.59 -1.00
N GLY A 12 -0.59 -12.28 -1.56
CA GLY A 12 -0.89 -12.49 -2.96
C GLY A 12 -2.32 -12.12 -3.31
N GLY A 13 -2.58 -11.94 -4.62
CA GLY A 13 -3.89 -11.51 -5.08
C GLY A 13 -4.18 -11.89 -6.52
N PHE A 14 -5.36 -11.50 -6.96
CA PHE A 14 -5.83 -11.68 -8.34
C PHE A 14 -6.50 -10.40 -8.83
N ASP A 15 -6.13 -9.97 -10.03
CA ASP A 15 -6.67 -8.80 -10.69
C ASP A 15 -7.29 -9.15 -12.02
N VAL A 16 -8.38 -8.46 -12.34
CA VAL A 16 -9.00 -8.49 -13.68
C VAL A 16 -9.12 -7.07 -14.18
N GLY A 17 -8.38 -6.75 -15.23
CA GLY A 17 -8.44 -5.46 -15.93
C GLY A 17 -9.23 -5.55 -17.24
N PHE A 18 -9.90 -4.46 -17.61
CA PHE A 18 -10.68 -4.33 -18.83
C PHE A 18 -10.13 -3.20 -19.72
N ASP A 19 -10.33 -3.30 -21.01
CA ASP A 19 -9.90 -2.29 -21.98
C ASP A 19 -10.47 -0.88 -21.73
N SER A 20 -11.55 -0.80 -20.96
CA SER A 20 -12.16 0.48 -20.54
C SER A 20 -11.35 1.23 -19.48
N GLY A 21 -10.33 0.59 -18.89
CA GLY A 21 -9.61 1.07 -17.72
C GLY A 21 -10.22 0.62 -16.39
N PHE A 22 -11.42 0.02 -16.40
CA PHE A 22 -12.00 -0.57 -15.20
C PHE A 22 -11.20 -1.80 -14.75
N TYR A 23 -11.05 -1.98 -13.44
CA TYR A 23 -10.47 -3.18 -12.86
C TYR A 23 -11.17 -3.58 -11.57
N VAL A 24 -11.04 -4.83 -11.21
CA VAL A 24 -11.42 -5.41 -9.92
C VAL A 24 -10.34 -6.36 -9.47
N GLY A 25 -10.16 -6.47 -8.16
CA GLY A 25 -9.17 -7.41 -7.63
C GLY A 25 -9.43 -7.78 -6.19
N THR A 26 -8.60 -8.69 -5.71
CA THR A 26 -8.53 -9.12 -4.32
C THR A 26 -7.08 -9.33 -3.95
N TRP A 27 -6.74 -8.98 -2.70
CA TRP A 27 -5.44 -9.21 -2.11
C TRP A 27 -5.59 -9.90 -0.78
N ALA A 28 -4.64 -10.71 -0.39
CA ALA A 28 -4.59 -11.32 0.93
C ALA A 28 -3.17 -11.27 1.47
N SER A 29 -3.04 -10.99 2.76
CA SER A 29 -1.74 -10.97 3.46
C SER A 29 -1.87 -11.54 4.85
N SER A 30 -0.84 -12.26 5.29
CA SER A 30 -0.68 -12.59 6.70
C SER A 30 -0.26 -11.35 7.47
N ILE A 31 -0.90 -11.10 8.61
CA ILE A 31 -0.67 -9.97 9.53
C ILE A 31 -0.59 -10.48 10.97
N ASP A 32 -0.08 -9.67 11.91
CA ASP A 32 0.10 -10.08 13.33
C ASP A 32 -1.05 -9.62 14.26
N PHE A 33 -2.15 -9.15 13.69
CA PHE A 33 -3.35 -8.71 14.41
C PHE A 33 -4.62 -9.24 13.74
N SER A 34 -5.82 -8.87 14.19
CA SER A 34 -7.13 -9.17 13.55
C SER A 34 -7.30 -10.63 13.11
N GLY A 35 -6.71 -11.57 13.87
CA GLY A 35 -6.79 -13.01 13.59
C GLY A 35 -5.78 -13.52 12.57
N GLY A 36 -4.83 -12.71 12.13
CA GLY A 36 -3.67 -13.15 11.34
C GLY A 36 -3.85 -13.18 9.82
N LEU A 37 -4.98 -12.67 9.31
CA LEU A 37 -5.26 -12.59 7.87
C LEU A 37 -6.02 -11.33 7.53
N GLU A 38 -5.47 -10.53 6.62
CA GLU A 38 -6.16 -9.47 5.89
C GLU A 38 -6.60 -9.99 4.53
N LEU A 39 -7.80 -9.64 4.11
CA LEU A 39 -8.37 -10.00 2.81
C LEU A 39 -9.12 -8.80 2.23
N ASP A 40 -8.58 -8.26 1.16
CA ASP A 40 -9.04 -7.03 0.55
C ASP A 40 -9.78 -7.29 -0.76
N TYR A 41 -10.77 -6.43 -1.01
CA TYR A 41 -11.50 -6.38 -2.27
C TYR A 41 -11.50 -4.96 -2.80
N TYR A 42 -11.15 -4.79 -4.05
CA TYR A 42 -11.09 -3.46 -4.65
C TYR A 42 -11.64 -3.42 -6.07
N ALA A 43 -12.07 -2.24 -6.45
CA ALA A 43 -12.46 -1.92 -7.82
C ALA A 43 -12.10 -0.48 -8.13
N GLY A 44 -11.72 -0.20 -9.37
CA GLY A 44 -11.33 1.14 -9.75
C GLY A 44 -11.26 1.37 -11.25
N PHE A 45 -10.84 2.58 -11.58
CA PHE A 45 -10.57 3.02 -12.94
C PHE A 45 -9.19 3.67 -13.02
N GLY A 46 -8.34 3.11 -13.88
CA GLY A 46 -7.05 3.68 -14.20
C GLY A 46 -6.95 4.02 -15.69
N GLY A 47 -6.12 5.00 -16.01
CA GLY A 47 -5.92 5.38 -17.40
C GLY A 47 -4.84 6.43 -17.60
N SER A 48 -4.47 6.65 -18.87
CA SER A 48 -3.51 7.69 -19.27
C SER A 48 -4.26 8.92 -19.75
N ILE A 49 -3.87 10.09 -19.23
CA ILE A 49 -4.32 11.41 -19.67
C ILE A 49 -3.44 11.88 -20.84
N SER A 50 -2.15 11.53 -20.77
CA SER A 50 -1.15 11.81 -21.82
C SER A 50 -0.03 10.77 -21.76
N ASP A 51 0.98 10.88 -22.62
CA ASP A 51 2.15 9.97 -22.63
C ASP A 51 2.95 9.99 -21.31
N SER A 52 2.82 11.06 -20.51
CA SER A 52 3.56 11.22 -19.25
C SER A 52 2.66 11.38 -18.02
N VAL A 53 1.33 11.36 -18.18
CA VAL A 53 0.38 11.54 -17.08
C VAL A 53 -0.62 10.40 -17.05
N SER A 54 -0.73 9.71 -15.94
CA SER A 54 -1.76 8.72 -15.67
C SER A 54 -2.51 9.03 -14.38
N TYR A 55 -3.64 8.39 -14.21
CA TYR A 55 -4.45 8.49 -13.00
C TYR A 55 -4.99 7.13 -12.61
N ASP A 56 -5.31 6.99 -11.35
CA ASP A 56 -6.05 5.88 -10.78
C ASP A 56 -7.04 6.41 -9.73
N ILE A 57 -8.26 5.86 -9.70
CA ILE A 57 -9.26 6.12 -8.67
C ILE A 57 -9.98 4.84 -8.35
N GLY A 58 -10.26 4.57 -7.10
CA GLY A 58 -10.93 3.34 -6.72
C GLY A 58 -11.49 3.35 -5.32
N TYR A 59 -11.98 2.19 -4.98
CA TYR A 59 -12.57 1.85 -3.70
C TYR A 59 -11.96 0.54 -3.23
N LEU A 60 -11.61 0.49 -1.97
CA LEU A 60 -10.96 -0.65 -1.32
C LEU A 60 -11.71 -0.96 -0.03
N PHE A 61 -12.06 -2.23 0.15
CA PHE A 61 -12.59 -2.78 1.38
C PHE A 61 -11.53 -3.67 2.02
N TYR A 62 -11.19 -3.38 3.27
CA TYR A 62 -10.30 -4.17 4.12
C TYR A 62 -11.12 -5.11 4.98
N GLY A 63 -10.92 -6.40 4.79
CA GLY A 63 -11.62 -7.46 5.52
C GLY A 63 -10.69 -8.26 6.41
N TYR A 64 -11.16 -8.59 7.61
CA TYR A 64 -10.43 -9.40 8.58
C TYR A 64 -11.26 -10.64 8.96
N PRO A 65 -11.24 -11.71 8.12
CA PRO A 65 -12.16 -12.84 8.25
C PRO A 65 -12.07 -13.62 9.57
N GLN A 66 -10.98 -13.45 10.32
CA GLN A 66 -10.75 -14.09 11.60
C GLN A 66 -10.77 -13.10 12.78
N GLY A 67 -10.85 -11.81 12.47
CA GLY A 67 -10.97 -10.71 13.43
C GLY A 67 -12.42 -10.31 13.70
N PRO A 68 -12.64 -9.35 14.60
CA PRO A 68 -13.94 -8.72 14.77
C PRO A 68 -14.37 -7.93 13.52
N SER A 69 -15.66 -7.97 13.17
CA SER A 69 -16.18 -7.18 12.04
C SER A 69 -16.11 -5.66 12.25
N SER A 70 -15.87 -5.20 13.50
CA SER A 70 -15.63 -3.79 13.79
C SER A 70 -14.24 -3.29 13.37
N GLU A 71 -13.36 -4.18 12.97
CA GLU A 71 -12.02 -3.86 12.45
C GLU A 71 -12.03 -3.69 10.93
N GLU A 72 -13.08 -4.16 10.24
CA GLU A 72 -13.27 -3.97 8.80
C GLU A 72 -13.54 -2.50 8.49
N PHE A 73 -12.98 -1.99 7.40
CA PHE A 73 -13.18 -0.61 6.96
C PHE A 73 -13.04 -0.47 5.44
N GLU A 74 -13.30 0.73 4.95
CA GLU A 74 -13.35 1.03 3.52
C GLU A 74 -12.58 2.30 3.22
N GLU A 75 -11.98 2.37 2.03
CA GLU A 75 -11.29 3.56 1.56
C GLU A 75 -11.70 3.93 0.14
N PHE A 76 -11.86 5.22 -0.10
CA PHE A 76 -11.76 5.80 -1.43
C PHE A 76 -10.34 6.28 -1.66
N TYR A 77 -9.73 5.83 -2.74
CA TYR A 77 -8.37 6.23 -3.09
C TYR A 77 -8.28 6.85 -4.47
N GLY A 78 -7.22 7.60 -4.67
CA GLY A 78 -6.88 8.11 -5.98
C GLY A 78 -5.46 8.58 -6.07
N SER A 79 -4.91 8.56 -7.29
CA SER A 79 -3.56 9.04 -7.56
C SER A 79 -3.43 9.66 -8.94
N VAL A 80 -2.40 10.47 -9.08
CA VAL A 80 -1.92 10.98 -10.37
C VAL A 80 -0.42 10.76 -10.44
N SER A 81 0.01 10.11 -11.51
CA SER A 81 1.43 9.92 -11.82
C SER A 81 1.86 10.86 -12.93
N PHE A 82 3.03 11.47 -12.76
CA PHE A 82 3.71 12.28 -13.75
C PHE A 82 5.15 11.80 -13.88
N SER A 83 5.47 11.17 -15.03
CA SER A 83 6.76 10.50 -15.25
C SER A 83 7.06 9.52 -14.10
N ASP A 84 8.07 9.81 -13.30
CA ASP A 84 8.60 8.96 -12.24
C ASP A 84 8.00 9.27 -10.84
N ALA A 85 7.12 10.26 -10.75
CA ALA A 85 6.50 10.73 -9.50
C ALA A 85 5.01 10.40 -9.47
N THR A 86 4.52 9.95 -8.32
CA THR A 86 3.10 9.72 -8.07
C THR A 86 2.69 10.44 -6.78
N VAL A 87 1.59 11.18 -6.85
CA VAL A 87 0.92 11.74 -5.66
C VAL A 87 -0.43 11.06 -5.55
N GLY A 88 -0.76 10.58 -4.36
CA GLY A 88 -2.03 9.92 -4.13
C GLY A 88 -2.60 10.22 -2.76
N PHE A 89 -3.83 9.76 -2.56
CA PHE A 89 -4.55 9.84 -1.31
C PHE A 89 -5.41 8.59 -1.09
N ALA A 90 -5.74 8.33 0.18
CA ALA A 90 -6.80 7.42 0.60
C ALA A 90 -7.64 8.12 1.68
N TYR A 91 -8.94 7.88 1.70
CA TYR A 91 -9.89 8.45 2.64
C TYR A 91 -10.85 7.38 3.14
N SER A 92 -11.02 7.28 4.44
CA SER A 92 -12.05 6.48 5.11
C SER A 92 -12.94 7.39 5.96
N ASP A 93 -14.24 7.17 5.96
CA ASP A 93 -15.20 7.84 6.84
C ASP A 93 -15.35 7.14 8.20
N ASP A 94 -14.94 5.88 8.29
CA ASP A 94 -14.87 5.11 9.56
C ASP A 94 -13.71 4.11 9.48
N TYR A 95 -12.51 4.58 9.82
CA TYR A 95 -11.26 3.83 9.74
C TYR A 95 -11.21 2.67 10.73
N TYR A 96 -10.25 1.80 10.58
CA TYR A 96 -9.99 0.60 11.37
C TYR A 96 -10.50 0.67 12.81
N ALA A 97 -11.26 -0.35 13.23
CA ALA A 97 -11.88 -0.46 14.55
C ALA A 97 -12.88 0.67 14.89
N SER A 98 -13.50 1.29 13.87
CA SER A 98 -14.45 2.40 14.01
C SER A 98 -13.86 3.58 14.77
N THR A 99 -12.67 4.01 14.38
CA THR A 99 -11.94 5.13 15.01
C THR A 99 -12.25 6.50 14.40
N GLY A 100 -13.21 6.57 13.45
CA GLY A 100 -13.62 7.81 12.80
C GLY A 100 -12.93 8.05 11.47
N GLU A 101 -12.95 9.29 10.99
CA GLU A 101 -12.41 9.64 9.67
C GLU A 101 -10.88 9.53 9.64
N SER A 102 -10.35 9.13 8.48
CA SER A 102 -8.92 9.20 8.20
C SER A 102 -8.65 9.67 6.78
N THR A 103 -7.52 10.37 6.61
CA THR A 103 -7.01 10.80 5.31
C THR A 103 -5.51 10.52 5.25
N TYR A 104 -5.10 9.75 4.27
CA TYR A 104 -3.71 9.49 3.96
C TYR A 104 -3.32 10.18 2.66
N ILE A 105 -2.18 10.88 2.64
CA ILE A 105 -1.63 11.52 1.45
C ILE A 105 -0.19 11.03 1.29
N TYR A 106 0.19 10.68 0.07
CA TYR A 106 1.53 10.16 -0.19
C TYR A 106 2.15 10.72 -1.47
N LEU A 107 3.48 10.64 -1.50
CA LEU A 107 4.34 10.90 -2.64
C LEU A 107 5.28 9.72 -2.85
N ASP A 108 5.24 9.16 -4.04
CA ASP A 108 6.22 8.18 -4.52
C ASP A 108 7.10 8.81 -5.58
N TYR A 109 8.38 8.45 -5.58
CA TYR A 109 9.31 8.78 -6.64
C TYR A 109 10.25 7.61 -6.90
N GLY A 110 10.34 7.16 -8.16
CA GLY A 110 11.17 6.01 -8.52
C GLY A 110 11.92 6.24 -9.83
N PHE A 111 13.15 5.74 -9.94
CA PHE A 111 13.92 5.83 -11.16
C PHE A 111 14.92 4.68 -11.30
N ASP A 112 15.27 4.37 -12.53
CA ASP A 112 16.30 3.36 -12.83
C ASP A 112 17.69 3.92 -12.58
N VAL A 113 18.48 3.25 -11.73
CA VAL A 113 19.89 3.57 -11.49
C VAL A 113 20.81 2.82 -12.45
N SER A 114 20.33 1.73 -13.02
CA SER A 114 20.98 0.96 -14.07
C SER A 114 19.95 0.15 -14.87
N GLU A 115 20.41 -0.66 -15.85
CA GLU A 115 19.53 -1.57 -16.60
C GLU A 115 18.89 -2.68 -15.70
N ASP A 116 19.51 -2.97 -14.57
CA ASP A 116 19.10 -4.07 -13.68
C ASP A 116 18.50 -3.60 -12.36
N PHE A 117 18.67 -2.32 -11.97
CA PHE A 117 18.27 -1.83 -10.65
C PHE A 117 17.50 -0.52 -10.72
N SER A 118 16.43 -0.45 -9.91
CA SER A 118 15.61 0.74 -9.68
C SER A 118 15.66 1.16 -8.21
N LEU A 119 15.63 2.47 -7.96
CA LEU A 119 15.48 3.05 -6.62
C LEU A 119 14.07 3.66 -6.50
N GLY A 120 13.43 3.40 -5.36
CA GLY A 120 12.16 3.98 -4.97
C GLY A 120 12.28 4.78 -3.67
N PHE A 121 11.46 5.82 -3.56
CA PHE A 121 11.29 6.65 -2.37
C PHE A 121 9.81 6.84 -2.13
N HIS A 122 9.41 6.69 -0.90
CA HIS A 122 8.04 6.93 -0.46
C HIS A 122 8.04 7.87 0.75
N PHE A 123 7.06 8.75 0.78
CA PHE A 123 6.69 9.57 1.92
C PHE A 123 5.17 9.61 2.01
N GLY A 124 4.62 9.27 3.17
CA GLY A 124 3.21 9.34 3.48
C GLY A 124 2.94 10.09 4.77
N THR A 125 1.75 10.65 4.88
CA THR A 125 1.24 11.27 6.11
C THR A 125 -0.23 10.92 6.27
N MET A 126 -0.61 10.50 7.46
CA MET A 126 -1.98 10.15 7.83
C MET A 126 -2.48 11.10 8.90
N GLU A 127 -3.60 11.74 8.64
CA GLU A 127 -4.41 12.49 9.60
C GLU A 127 -5.66 11.66 9.93
N ALA A 128 -6.03 11.56 11.21
CA ALA A 128 -7.17 10.77 11.66
C ALA A 128 -7.89 11.43 12.85
N ASP A 129 -9.18 11.10 13.01
CA ASP A 129 -9.97 11.53 14.18
C ASP A 129 -9.41 10.95 15.48
N ASP A 130 -8.92 9.71 15.44
CA ASP A 130 -8.13 9.14 16.55
C ASP A 130 -6.65 9.44 16.35
N PRO A 131 -6.02 10.29 17.22
CA PRO A 131 -4.61 10.63 17.10
C PRO A 131 -3.66 9.42 17.21
N ALA A 132 -4.12 8.27 17.68
CA ALA A 132 -3.32 7.05 17.72
C ALA A 132 -3.07 6.47 16.30
N ASN A 133 -3.85 6.89 15.32
CA ASN A 133 -3.71 6.48 13.92
C ASN A 133 -2.95 7.52 13.08
N GLU A 134 -2.59 8.69 13.64
CA GLU A 134 -1.77 9.68 12.93
C GLU A 134 -0.33 9.21 12.83
N ALA A 135 0.21 9.17 11.62
CA ALA A 135 1.61 8.81 11.38
C ALA A 135 2.14 9.44 10.10
N ASP A 136 3.43 9.76 10.13
CA ASP A 136 4.23 9.93 8.92
C ASP A 136 5.00 8.65 8.65
N ASP A 137 5.11 8.23 7.41
CA ASP A 137 5.89 7.06 7.05
C ASP A 137 6.82 7.33 5.86
N TYR A 138 7.93 6.58 5.83
CA TYR A 138 9.00 6.77 4.86
C TYR A 138 9.51 5.42 4.40
N SER A 139 9.86 5.31 3.12
CA SER A 139 10.65 4.17 2.67
C SER A 139 11.68 4.54 1.60
N ILE A 140 12.72 3.73 1.55
CA ILE A 140 13.69 3.71 0.45
C ILE A 140 13.83 2.25 0.01
N SER A 141 13.64 1.99 -1.27
CA SER A 141 13.70 0.64 -1.83
C SER A 141 14.73 0.52 -2.95
N LEU A 142 15.32 -0.66 -3.05
CA LEU A 142 16.15 -1.08 -4.17
C LEU A 142 15.55 -2.35 -4.75
N SER A 143 15.14 -2.27 -6.02
CA SER A 143 14.44 -3.35 -6.70
C SER A 143 15.25 -3.88 -7.88
N THR A 144 15.12 -5.18 -8.14
CA THR A 144 15.71 -5.86 -9.30
C THR A 144 14.86 -7.07 -9.70
N GLU A 145 15.02 -7.53 -10.92
CA GLU A 145 14.42 -8.78 -11.40
C GLU A 145 15.50 -9.80 -11.77
N ALA A 146 15.34 -11.03 -11.30
CA ALA A 146 16.23 -12.14 -11.65
C ALA A 146 15.47 -13.49 -11.71
N ALA A 147 15.74 -14.28 -12.73
CA ALA A 147 15.15 -15.61 -12.92
C ALA A 147 13.61 -15.63 -12.91
N GLY A 148 12.94 -14.55 -13.34
CA GLY A 148 11.49 -14.41 -13.34
C GLY A 148 10.89 -14.15 -11.93
N LEU A 149 11.72 -13.68 -11.01
CA LEU A 149 11.32 -13.22 -9.69
C LEU A 149 11.70 -11.74 -9.53
N GLY A 150 10.81 -10.97 -8.89
CA GLY A 150 11.13 -9.63 -8.39
C GLY A 150 11.77 -9.73 -7.00
N PHE A 151 12.76 -8.92 -6.75
CA PHE A 151 13.41 -8.73 -5.45
C PHE A 151 13.38 -7.25 -5.10
N ASP A 152 12.88 -6.94 -3.92
CA ASP A 152 12.86 -5.59 -3.37
C ASP A 152 13.45 -5.61 -1.96
N LEU A 153 14.45 -4.76 -1.73
CA LEU A 153 15.01 -4.51 -0.40
C LEU A 153 14.64 -3.10 0.02
N SER A 154 13.74 -2.99 0.96
CA SER A 154 13.24 -1.73 1.48
C SER A 154 13.74 -1.46 2.89
N TRP A 155 14.10 -0.20 3.16
CA TRP A 155 14.20 0.36 4.49
C TRP A 155 12.93 1.16 4.76
N LEU A 156 12.25 0.82 5.86
CA LEU A 156 11.00 1.44 6.31
C LEU A 156 11.25 2.19 7.60
N ASP A 157 10.54 3.30 7.81
CA ASP A 157 10.53 4.05 9.06
C ASP A 157 9.22 4.82 9.20
N SER A 158 8.77 5.06 10.42
CA SER A 158 7.57 5.84 10.70
C SER A 158 7.73 6.75 11.92
N SER A 159 6.89 7.78 11.99
CA SER A 159 6.85 8.69 13.16
C SER A 159 6.08 8.11 14.34
N GLU A 160 5.43 6.97 14.20
CA GLU A 160 4.77 6.30 15.32
C GLU A 160 5.74 6.02 16.47
N SER A 161 5.36 6.39 17.68
CA SER A 161 6.17 6.13 18.87
C SER A 161 5.47 5.13 19.78
N GLY A 162 5.93 3.87 19.76
CA GLY A 162 5.56 2.86 20.76
C GLY A 162 4.43 1.90 20.38
N GLY A 163 4.04 1.83 19.12
CA GLY A 163 3.17 0.81 18.55
C GLY A 163 3.93 -0.47 18.14
N LEU A 164 3.23 -1.47 17.66
CA LEU A 164 3.80 -2.70 17.07
C LEU A 164 4.67 -2.42 15.82
N PHE A 165 4.61 -1.20 15.27
CA PHE A 165 5.12 -0.79 13.96
C PHE A 165 6.11 0.38 14.01
N ALA A 166 6.62 0.71 15.20
CA ALA A 166 7.33 1.97 15.49
C ALA A 166 8.84 1.96 15.20
N ASP A 167 9.42 0.84 14.83
CA ASP A 167 10.87 0.72 14.63
C ASP A 167 11.21 0.70 13.15
N ASN A 168 12.31 1.39 12.77
CA ASN A 168 12.85 1.27 11.43
C ASN A 168 13.34 -0.16 11.17
N GLU A 169 13.05 -0.68 10.00
CA GLU A 169 13.41 -2.03 9.63
C GLU A 169 13.82 -2.19 8.17
N PHE A 170 14.47 -3.33 7.87
CA PHE A 170 14.73 -3.76 6.52
C PHE A 170 13.81 -4.93 6.16
N VAL A 171 13.09 -4.79 5.06
CA VAL A 171 12.20 -5.83 4.52
C VAL A 171 12.76 -6.30 3.17
N LEU A 172 12.93 -7.61 3.00
CA LEU A 172 13.20 -8.22 1.71
C LEU A 172 11.91 -8.87 1.18
N THR A 173 11.42 -8.35 0.07
CA THR A 173 10.27 -8.92 -0.65
C THR A 173 10.74 -9.72 -1.85
N ILE A 174 10.22 -10.94 -2.00
CA ILE A 174 10.39 -11.77 -3.19
C ILE A 174 9.02 -11.98 -3.81
N SER A 175 8.84 -11.58 -5.05
CA SER A 175 7.56 -11.60 -5.73
C SER A 175 7.58 -12.35 -7.06
N ARG A 176 6.41 -12.77 -7.52
CA ARG A 176 6.22 -13.34 -8.85
C ARG A 176 4.81 -13.07 -9.35
N SER A 177 4.71 -12.59 -10.59
CA SER A 177 3.45 -12.57 -11.35
C SER A 177 3.31 -13.88 -12.18
N LEU A 178 2.09 -14.39 -12.31
CA LEU A 178 1.75 -15.66 -12.97
C LEU A 178 1.04 -15.42 -14.29
#